data_829e2fedcda82cdbdf2839893a84b751
#
_entry.id   829e2fedcda82cdbdf2839893a84b751
#
_cell.length_a   1.000
_cell.length_b   1.000
_cell.length_c   1.000
_cell.angle_alpha   90.00
_cell.angle_beta   90.00
_cell.angle_gamma   90.00
#
_symmetry.space_group_name_H-M   'P 1'
#
loop_
_entity.id
_entity.type
_entity.pdbx_description
1 polymer ?
#
loop_
_entity_poly.entity_id
_entity_poly.type
_entity_poly.pdbx_seq_one_letter_code
_entity_poly.pdbx_strand_id
1 'polypeptide(L)'
;MSNIQLVNFAKENSAQRIVETPLLSNTRVNQIIGKNLFIKPECLQVTGSFKFRGAWSALSYMQKQDRKFNGVVAYSSGNHAQGIAAAAMIQKIPAVIIMPKDAPRIKIENTLNYGADVIFYDRNTEVREDIGERIAYERNLKLIRPYDDSLVIAGQGTCGLEIASQTKKLGITEAE
;
A
#
# COMPACT_ATOMS: atom_id res chain seq x y z
N MET A 1 -0.64 -8.31 15.34
CA MET A 1 -0.12 -9.14 14.22
C MET A 1 -1.26 -9.40 13.26
N SER A 2 -1.01 -9.28 11.96
CA SER A 2 -1.97 -9.72 10.95
C SER A 2 -1.99 -11.24 10.90
N ASN A 3 -3.18 -11.84 10.91
CA ASN A 3 -3.34 -13.27 10.74
C ASN A 3 -3.78 -13.60 9.32
N ILE A 4 -3.72 -14.86 8.94
CA ILE A 4 -4.08 -15.33 7.60
C ILE A 4 -5.54 -14.99 7.21
N GLN A 5 -6.43 -14.87 8.19
CA GLN A 5 -7.83 -14.48 7.96
C GLN A 5 -7.94 -13.05 7.42
N LEU A 6 -7.14 -12.11 7.95
CA LEU A 6 -7.09 -10.74 7.44
C LEU A 6 -6.48 -10.70 6.03
N VAL A 7 -5.47 -11.52 5.76
CA VAL A 7 -4.87 -11.61 4.41
C VAL A 7 -5.87 -12.16 3.39
N ASN A 8 -6.63 -13.20 3.75
CA ASN A 8 -7.68 -13.76 2.91
C ASN A 8 -8.81 -12.73 2.68
N PHE A 9 -9.23 -12.02 3.72
CA PHE A 9 -10.18 -10.92 3.59
C PHE A 9 -9.66 -9.85 2.61
N ALA A 10 -8.39 -9.45 2.74
CA ALA A 10 -7.77 -8.48 1.83
C ALA A 10 -7.80 -8.97 0.38
N LYS A 11 -7.48 -10.25 0.14
CA LYS A 11 -7.53 -10.89 -1.18
C LYS A 11 -8.94 -10.84 -1.78
N GLU A 12 -9.95 -11.27 -1.03
CA GLU A 12 -11.35 -11.31 -1.50
C GLU A 12 -11.88 -9.92 -1.87
N ASN A 13 -11.47 -8.88 -1.11
CA ASN A 13 -11.95 -7.52 -1.33
C ASN A 13 -11.11 -6.71 -2.34
N SER A 14 -10.04 -7.29 -2.87
CA SER A 14 -9.13 -6.62 -3.80
C SER A 14 -9.17 -7.16 -5.24
N ALA A 15 -9.80 -8.30 -5.49
CA ALA A 15 -9.71 -9.07 -6.73
C ALA A 15 -10.02 -8.30 -8.04
N GLN A 16 -10.79 -7.21 -7.95
CA GLN A 16 -11.12 -6.37 -9.13
C GLN A 16 -10.30 -5.08 -9.22
N ARG A 17 -9.44 -4.79 -8.24
CA ARG A 17 -8.73 -3.50 -8.11
C ARG A 17 -7.22 -3.64 -7.98
N ILE A 18 -6.78 -4.80 -7.56
CA ILE A 18 -5.37 -5.14 -7.46
C ILE A 18 -4.95 -5.90 -8.74
N VAL A 19 -3.85 -5.49 -9.35
CA VAL A 19 -3.27 -6.22 -10.48
C VAL A 19 -2.59 -7.48 -9.93
N GLU A 20 -2.98 -8.66 -10.41
CA GLU A 20 -2.18 -9.87 -10.19
C GLU A 20 -0.93 -9.77 -11.07
N THR A 21 0.14 -9.23 -10.49
CA THR A 21 1.40 -9.05 -11.21
C THR A 21 2.01 -10.40 -11.58
N PRO A 22 2.70 -10.54 -12.73
CA PRO A 22 3.28 -11.83 -13.12
C PRO A 22 4.41 -12.24 -12.16
N LEU A 23 4.76 -13.53 -12.19
CA LEU A 23 6.00 -14.03 -11.62
C LEU A 23 6.97 -14.25 -12.76
N LEU A 24 8.00 -13.42 -12.86
CA LEU A 24 8.96 -13.44 -13.97
C LEU A 24 10.21 -14.21 -13.63
N SER A 25 10.75 -14.94 -14.61
CA SER A 25 12.07 -15.55 -14.54
C SER A 25 12.80 -15.36 -15.88
N ASN A 26 14.12 -15.39 -15.86
CA ASN A 26 14.93 -15.25 -17.07
C ASN A 26 16.08 -16.28 -17.07
N THR A 27 16.12 -17.14 -18.09
CA THR A 27 17.07 -18.24 -18.21
C THR A 27 18.52 -17.75 -18.18
N ARG A 28 18.85 -16.65 -18.86
CA ARG A 28 20.21 -16.12 -18.90
C ARG A 28 20.66 -15.59 -17.53
N VAL A 29 19.77 -14.90 -16.81
CA VAL A 29 20.06 -14.45 -15.44
C VAL A 29 20.27 -15.64 -14.53
N ASN A 30 19.41 -16.66 -14.62
CA ASN A 30 19.50 -17.89 -13.82
C ASN A 30 20.83 -18.64 -14.07
N GLN A 31 21.30 -18.70 -15.33
CA GLN A 31 22.60 -19.28 -15.66
C GLN A 31 23.77 -18.51 -15.05
N ILE A 32 23.70 -17.17 -15.05
CA ILE A 32 24.76 -16.31 -14.47
C ILE A 32 24.85 -16.50 -12.95
N ILE A 33 23.71 -16.54 -12.26
CA ILE A 33 23.66 -16.66 -10.79
C ILE A 33 23.70 -18.11 -10.29
N GLY A 34 23.57 -19.11 -11.16
CA GLY A 34 23.55 -20.53 -10.81
C GLY A 34 22.31 -20.97 -10.01
N LYS A 35 21.22 -20.20 -10.04
CA LYS A 35 19.97 -20.44 -9.31
C LYS A 35 18.76 -20.03 -10.15
N ASN A 36 17.59 -20.57 -9.82
CA ASN A 36 16.33 -20.14 -10.43
C ASN A 36 15.77 -18.92 -9.67
N LEU A 37 15.94 -17.73 -10.28
CA LEU A 37 15.41 -16.48 -9.74
C LEU A 37 14.01 -16.23 -10.28
N PHE A 38 13.09 -15.90 -9.37
CA PHE A 38 11.75 -15.42 -9.69
C PHE A 38 11.53 -14.03 -9.13
N ILE A 39 11.00 -13.14 -9.93
CA ILE A 39 10.75 -11.74 -9.57
C ILE A 39 9.25 -11.46 -9.63
N LYS A 40 8.69 -10.92 -8.56
CA LYS A 40 7.33 -10.40 -8.48
C LYS A 40 7.37 -8.87 -8.67
N PRO A 41 7.16 -8.35 -9.90
CA PRO A 41 7.42 -6.94 -10.22
C PRO A 41 6.25 -6.05 -9.78
N GLU A 42 6.19 -5.70 -8.51
CA GLU A 42 5.17 -4.80 -7.95
C GLU A 42 5.28 -3.33 -8.45
N CYS A 43 6.28 -3.01 -9.27
CA CYS A 43 6.29 -1.78 -10.07
C CYS A 43 5.16 -1.76 -11.13
N LEU A 44 4.59 -2.91 -11.47
CA LEU A 44 3.43 -3.02 -12.36
C LEU A 44 2.08 -2.86 -11.65
N GLN A 45 2.08 -2.68 -10.32
CA GLN A 45 0.87 -2.45 -9.55
C GLN A 45 0.33 -1.02 -9.78
N VAL A 46 -0.94 -0.79 -9.45
CA VAL A 46 -1.73 0.43 -9.73
C VAL A 46 -0.98 1.75 -9.48
N THR A 47 -0.22 1.87 -8.40
CA THR A 47 0.57 3.09 -8.11
C THR A 47 2.08 2.88 -8.30
N GLY A 48 2.47 1.89 -9.08
CA GLY A 48 3.87 1.54 -9.31
C GLY A 48 4.56 0.93 -8.09
N SER A 49 3.80 0.39 -7.13
CA SER A 49 4.35 -0.29 -5.95
C SER A 49 3.33 -1.14 -5.21
N PHE A 50 3.80 -2.12 -4.44
CA PHE A 50 2.97 -2.98 -3.61
C PHE A 50 2.15 -2.23 -2.54
N LYS A 51 2.47 -0.98 -2.25
CA LYS A 51 1.79 -0.19 -1.21
C LYS A 51 0.31 0.03 -1.48
N PHE A 52 -0.12 0.02 -2.73
CA PHE A 52 -1.54 0.09 -3.07
C PHE A 52 -2.35 -1.06 -2.48
N ARG A 53 -1.79 -2.27 -2.40
CA ARG A 53 -2.43 -3.46 -1.82
C ARG A 53 -2.87 -3.21 -0.37
N GLY A 54 -1.95 -2.69 0.45
CA GLY A 54 -2.23 -2.38 1.86
C GLY A 54 -3.19 -1.20 2.03
N ALA A 55 -3.02 -0.16 1.22
CA ALA A 55 -3.92 0.98 1.21
C ALA A 55 -5.35 0.55 0.88
N TRP A 56 -5.52 -0.21 -0.19
CA TRP A 56 -6.82 -0.75 -0.59
C TRP A 56 -7.45 -1.61 0.49
N SER A 57 -6.70 -2.53 1.09
CA SER A 57 -7.16 -3.41 2.17
C SER A 57 -7.67 -2.61 3.37
N ALA A 58 -6.87 -1.65 3.85
CA ALA A 58 -7.23 -0.85 5.00
C ALA A 58 -8.51 -0.04 4.77
N LEU A 59 -8.60 0.68 3.65
CA LEU A 59 -9.77 1.52 3.35
C LEU A 59 -11.02 0.67 3.11
N SER A 60 -10.91 -0.44 2.37
CA SER A 60 -12.04 -1.34 2.10
C SER A 60 -12.60 -1.98 3.38
N TYR A 61 -11.71 -2.36 4.30
CA TYR A 61 -12.14 -2.88 5.60
C TYR A 61 -12.90 -1.82 6.39
N MET A 62 -12.39 -0.59 6.40
CA MET A 62 -12.99 0.52 7.14
C MET A 62 -14.38 0.88 6.61
N GLN A 63 -14.55 0.92 5.29
CA GLN A 63 -15.88 1.16 4.68
C GLN A 63 -16.91 0.09 5.09
N LYS A 64 -16.50 -1.18 5.15
CA LYS A 64 -17.40 -2.28 5.54
C LYS A 64 -17.80 -2.26 7.02
N GLN A 65 -17.05 -1.58 7.86
CA GLN A 65 -17.34 -1.49 9.30
C GLN A 65 -18.29 -0.34 9.68
N ASP A 66 -18.87 0.33 8.69
CA ASP A 66 -19.79 1.48 8.89
C ASP A 66 -19.26 2.51 9.91
N ARG A 67 -18.00 2.89 9.77
CA ARG A 67 -17.33 3.74 10.75
C ARG A 67 -17.60 5.22 10.50
N LYS A 68 -17.95 5.93 11.56
CA LYS A 68 -18.19 7.38 11.57
C LYS A 68 -16.86 8.15 11.61
N PHE A 69 -16.17 8.25 10.49
CA PHE A 69 -15.01 9.16 10.31
C PHE A 69 -15.15 9.93 8.99
N ASN A 70 -14.58 11.13 8.95
CA ASN A 70 -14.76 12.06 7.81
C ASN A 70 -13.79 11.78 6.65
N GLY A 71 -12.86 10.84 6.79
CA GLY A 71 -11.83 10.52 5.80
C GLY A 71 -10.63 9.85 6.44
N VAL A 72 -9.52 9.86 5.74
CA VAL A 72 -8.27 9.24 6.21
C VAL A 72 -7.13 10.25 6.22
N VAL A 73 -6.16 10.03 7.10
CA VAL A 73 -4.89 10.76 7.10
C VAL A 73 -3.74 9.75 7.12
N ALA A 74 -2.67 10.04 6.38
CA ALA A 74 -1.45 9.24 6.39
C ALA A 74 -0.22 10.14 6.28
N TYR A 75 0.92 9.67 6.78
CA TYR A 75 2.20 10.34 6.62
C TYR A 75 3.16 9.48 5.81
N SER A 76 3.70 10.03 4.72
CA SER A 76 4.69 9.35 3.88
C SER A 76 5.28 10.29 2.84
N SER A 77 6.56 10.13 2.53
CA SER A 77 7.24 10.84 1.44
C SER A 77 7.15 10.15 0.07
N GLY A 78 6.42 9.02 -0.05
CA GLY A 78 6.54 8.21 -1.26
C GLY A 78 5.39 7.26 -1.54
N ASN A 79 5.70 5.98 -1.71
CA ASN A 79 4.76 4.99 -2.25
C ASN A 79 3.49 4.78 -1.39
N HIS A 80 3.58 4.90 -0.06
CA HIS A 80 2.41 4.79 0.79
C HIS A 80 1.47 5.99 0.62
N ALA A 81 2.01 7.21 0.48
CA ALA A 81 1.26 8.42 0.18
C ALA A 81 0.39 8.23 -1.06
N GLN A 82 1.01 7.84 -2.18
CA GLN A 82 0.31 7.59 -3.43
C GLN A 82 -0.69 6.43 -3.33
N GLY A 83 -0.32 5.35 -2.62
CA GLY A 83 -1.21 4.22 -2.39
C GLY A 83 -2.49 4.61 -1.68
N ILE A 84 -2.39 5.37 -0.57
CA ILE A 84 -3.55 5.86 0.18
C ILE A 84 -4.37 6.84 -0.66
N ALA A 85 -3.73 7.82 -1.31
CA ALA A 85 -4.42 8.80 -2.13
C ALA A 85 -5.22 8.15 -3.27
N ALA A 86 -4.59 7.21 -4.01
CA ALA A 86 -5.26 6.49 -5.08
C ALA A 86 -6.41 5.60 -4.58
N ALA A 87 -6.22 4.85 -3.50
CA ALA A 87 -7.25 4.01 -2.93
C ALA A 87 -8.43 4.85 -2.40
N ALA A 88 -8.16 5.99 -1.78
CA ALA A 88 -9.15 6.94 -1.28
C ALA A 88 -9.94 7.58 -2.43
N MET A 89 -9.28 8.02 -3.50
CA MET A 89 -9.93 8.54 -4.70
C MET A 89 -10.92 7.55 -5.28
N ILE A 90 -10.50 6.31 -5.50
CA ILE A 90 -11.36 5.26 -6.09
C ILE A 90 -12.56 4.94 -5.18
N GLN A 91 -12.36 4.96 -3.86
CA GLN A 91 -13.40 4.66 -2.88
C GLN A 91 -14.21 5.91 -2.46
N LYS A 92 -13.90 7.09 -3.05
CA LYS A 92 -14.53 8.38 -2.75
C LYS A 92 -14.45 8.75 -1.27
N ILE A 93 -13.30 8.51 -0.66
CA ILE A 93 -12.98 8.85 0.73
C ILE A 93 -12.07 10.07 0.73
N PRO A 94 -12.37 11.14 1.48
CA PRO A 94 -11.44 12.26 1.65
C PRO A 94 -10.10 11.78 2.24
N ALA A 95 -8.99 12.26 1.68
CA ALA A 95 -7.66 11.87 2.15
C ALA A 95 -6.77 13.09 2.38
N VAL A 96 -6.07 13.10 3.52
CA VAL A 96 -5.03 14.06 3.86
C VAL A 96 -3.69 13.32 3.94
N ILE A 97 -2.69 13.81 3.23
CA ILE A 97 -1.34 13.19 3.22
C ILE A 97 -0.32 14.19 3.76
N ILE A 98 0.35 13.79 4.83
CA ILE A 98 1.43 14.57 5.45
C ILE A 98 2.75 14.15 4.79
N MET A 99 3.38 15.10 4.09
CA MET A 99 4.61 14.89 3.32
C MET A 99 5.70 15.85 3.78
N PRO A 100 6.98 15.42 3.84
CA PRO A 100 8.05 16.36 4.12
C PRO A 100 8.24 17.31 2.94
N LYS A 101 8.64 18.55 3.22
CA LYS A 101 8.90 19.61 2.21
C LYS A 101 9.90 19.19 1.14
N ASP A 102 10.85 18.31 1.50
CA ASP A 102 11.88 17.76 0.63
C ASP A 102 11.52 16.43 -0.04
N ALA A 103 10.23 16.04 -0.04
CA ALA A 103 9.77 14.88 -0.77
C ALA A 103 10.01 15.04 -2.28
N PRO A 104 10.30 13.94 -3.01
CA PRO A 104 10.47 14.02 -4.45
C PRO A 104 9.24 14.63 -5.14
N ARG A 105 9.47 15.64 -5.98
CA ARG A 105 8.42 16.40 -6.66
C ARG A 105 7.39 15.51 -7.36
N ILE A 106 7.84 14.49 -8.07
CA ILE A 106 6.95 13.53 -8.75
C ILE A 106 6.00 12.81 -7.78
N LYS A 107 6.43 12.54 -6.52
CA LYS A 107 5.59 11.89 -5.53
C LYS A 107 4.53 12.83 -4.97
N ILE A 108 4.88 14.10 -4.82
CA ILE A 108 3.94 15.16 -4.41
C ILE A 108 2.88 15.34 -5.50
N GLU A 109 3.31 15.55 -6.75
CA GLU A 109 2.42 15.75 -7.89
C GLU A 109 1.46 14.55 -8.08
N ASN A 110 1.96 13.32 -8.01
CA ASN A 110 1.12 12.15 -8.10
C ASN A 110 0.09 12.05 -6.96
N THR A 111 0.49 12.41 -5.74
CA THR A 111 -0.42 12.41 -4.58
C THR A 111 -1.54 13.43 -4.75
N LEU A 112 -1.21 14.64 -5.21
CA LEU A 112 -2.18 15.70 -5.54
C LEU A 112 -3.11 15.30 -6.68
N ASN A 113 -2.57 14.66 -7.73
CA ASN A 113 -3.35 14.20 -8.88
C ASN A 113 -4.39 13.11 -8.51
N TYR A 114 -4.15 12.36 -7.43
CA TYR A 114 -5.17 11.47 -6.83
C TYR A 114 -6.19 12.23 -5.95
N GLY A 115 -6.15 13.56 -5.90
CA GLY A 115 -7.14 14.38 -5.21
C GLY A 115 -6.97 14.41 -3.69
N ALA A 116 -5.83 14.02 -3.15
CA ALA A 116 -5.56 14.14 -1.72
C ALA A 116 -5.09 15.55 -1.35
N ASP A 117 -5.51 16.04 -0.19
CA ASP A 117 -4.93 17.24 0.43
C ASP A 117 -3.52 16.92 0.94
N VAL A 118 -2.53 17.76 0.59
CA VAL A 118 -1.15 17.58 1.05
C VAL A 118 -0.80 18.63 2.09
N ILE A 119 -0.35 18.18 3.26
CA ILE A 119 0.17 19.03 4.33
C ILE A 119 1.68 18.80 4.42
N PHE A 120 2.44 19.88 4.26
CA PHE A 120 3.90 19.79 4.32
C PHE A 120 4.42 20.00 5.74
N TYR A 121 5.47 19.25 6.10
CA TYR A 121 6.20 19.41 7.35
C TYR A 121 7.72 19.47 7.11
N ASP A 122 8.45 20.03 8.06
CA ASP A 122 9.92 20.06 8.06
C ASP A 122 10.44 18.92 8.95
N ARG A 123 11.07 17.89 8.34
CA ARG A 123 11.56 16.71 9.07
C ARG A 123 12.69 17.00 10.08
N ASN A 124 13.30 18.21 10.01
CA ASN A 124 14.34 18.59 10.94
C ASN A 124 13.80 19.19 12.25
N THR A 125 12.57 19.72 12.21
CA THR A 125 11.96 20.45 13.32
C THR A 125 10.60 19.92 13.76
N GLU A 126 9.99 19.03 12.97
CA GLU A 126 8.63 18.52 13.20
C GLU A 126 8.59 17.00 13.16
N VAL A 127 7.73 16.39 14.00
CA VAL A 127 7.49 14.96 14.06
C VAL A 127 6.20 14.64 13.30
N ARG A 128 6.30 13.90 12.21
CA ARG A 128 5.17 13.58 11.34
C ARG A 128 4.06 12.77 12.04
N GLU A 129 4.45 11.94 13.00
CA GLU A 129 3.54 11.13 13.80
C GLU A 129 2.62 12.04 14.63
N ASP A 130 3.18 13.04 15.30
CA ASP A 130 2.44 14.00 16.12
C ASP A 130 1.47 14.84 15.26
N ILE A 131 1.94 15.27 14.08
CA ILE A 131 1.09 15.99 13.12
C ILE A 131 -0.06 15.08 12.66
N GLY A 132 0.25 13.82 12.36
CA GLY A 132 -0.75 12.84 11.92
C GLY A 132 -1.82 12.59 12.96
N GLU A 133 -1.44 12.39 14.21
CA GLU A 133 -2.36 12.16 15.33
C GLU A 133 -3.22 13.39 15.62
N ARG A 134 -2.61 14.58 15.62
CA ARG A 134 -3.32 15.84 15.80
C ARG A 134 -4.38 16.06 14.71
N ILE A 135 -4.01 15.91 13.43
CA ILE A 135 -4.94 16.10 12.31
C ILE A 135 -6.04 15.04 12.33
N ALA A 136 -5.71 13.79 12.66
CA ALA A 136 -6.68 12.72 12.81
C ALA A 136 -7.74 13.08 13.85
N TYR A 137 -7.33 13.61 14.99
CA TYR A 137 -8.22 14.02 16.07
C TYR A 137 -9.06 15.25 15.67
N GLU A 138 -8.43 16.35 15.24
CA GLU A 138 -9.07 17.63 14.92
C GLU A 138 -10.13 17.52 13.81
N ARG A 139 -9.86 16.67 12.79
CA ARG A 139 -10.73 16.53 11.62
C ARG A 139 -11.58 15.26 11.63
N ASN A 140 -11.53 14.48 12.69
CA ASN A 140 -12.17 13.15 12.78
C ASN A 140 -11.79 12.25 11.60
N LEU A 141 -10.48 12.17 11.30
CA LEU A 141 -9.93 11.31 10.26
C LEU A 141 -9.35 10.04 10.88
N LYS A 142 -9.32 8.96 10.10
CA LYS A 142 -8.64 7.74 10.51
C LYS A 142 -7.17 7.79 10.06
N LEU A 143 -6.25 7.68 11.02
CA LEU A 143 -4.83 7.56 10.72
C LEU A 143 -4.50 6.16 10.17
N ILE A 144 -3.87 6.12 9.00
CA ILE A 144 -3.37 4.91 8.35
C ILE A 144 -1.85 4.94 8.35
N ARG A 145 -1.24 4.07 9.16
CA ARG A 145 0.21 4.00 9.28
C ARG A 145 0.84 3.26 8.08
N PRO A 146 2.05 3.65 7.62
CA PRO A 146 2.71 3.03 6.45
C PRO A 146 3.21 1.59 6.69
N TYR A 147 3.30 1.20 7.94
CA TYR A 147 3.67 -0.10 8.52
C TYR A 147 3.00 -0.18 9.90
N ASP A 148 3.14 -1.26 10.64
CA ASP A 148 2.52 -1.48 11.97
C ASP A 148 0.99 -1.22 12.02
N ASP A 149 0.32 -1.45 10.88
CA ASP A 149 -1.12 -1.46 10.75
C ASP A 149 -1.54 -2.84 10.23
N SER A 150 -2.33 -3.56 11.01
CA SER A 150 -2.71 -4.94 10.69
C SER A 150 -3.44 -5.08 9.36
N LEU A 151 -4.23 -4.07 8.96
CA LEU A 151 -4.98 -4.07 7.71
C LEU A 151 -4.06 -3.76 6.52
N VAL A 152 -3.09 -2.86 6.71
CA VAL A 152 -2.05 -2.59 5.70
C VAL A 152 -1.16 -3.81 5.52
N ILE A 153 -0.70 -4.44 6.61
CA ILE A 153 0.10 -5.67 6.57
C ILE A 153 -0.66 -6.79 5.84
N ALA A 154 -1.95 -6.95 6.14
CA ALA A 154 -2.79 -7.95 5.49
C ALA A 154 -2.89 -7.73 3.97
N GLY A 155 -3.08 -6.49 3.54
CA GLY A 155 -3.08 -6.16 2.12
C GLY A 155 -1.75 -6.46 1.42
N GLN A 156 -0.62 -6.11 2.05
CA GLN A 156 0.71 -6.46 1.53
C GLN A 156 0.91 -7.98 1.45
N GLY A 157 0.37 -8.73 2.41
CA GLY A 157 0.41 -10.19 2.44
C GLY A 157 -0.24 -10.87 1.23
N THR A 158 -1.15 -10.20 0.53
CA THR A 158 -1.75 -10.74 -0.71
C THR A 158 -0.71 -10.98 -1.81
N CYS A 159 0.38 -10.21 -1.83
CA CYS A 159 1.51 -10.45 -2.71
C CYS A 159 2.12 -11.85 -2.49
N GLY A 160 2.31 -12.23 -1.21
CA GLY A 160 2.78 -13.56 -0.84
C GLY A 160 1.82 -14.69 -1.24
N LEU A 161 0.49 -14.48 -1.09
CA LEU A 161 -0.51 -15.46 -1.56
C LEU A 161 -0.46 -15.66 -3.08
N GLU A 162 -0.26 -14.58 -3.84
CA GLU A 162 -0.09 -14.68 -5.29
C GLU A 162 1.19 -15.44 -5.66
N ILE A 163 2.32 -15.14 -5.00
CA ILE A 163 3.58 -15.87 -5.20
C ILE A 163 3.36 -17.37 -4.95
N ALA A 164 2.79 -17.74 -3.80
CA ALA A 164 2.53 -19.14 -3.47
C ALA A 164 1.63 -19.85 -4.50
N SER A 165 0.61 -19.14 -5.00
CA SER A 165 -0.26 -19.68 -6.05
C SER A 165 0.46 -19.83 -7.39
N GLN A 166 1.25 -18.83 -7.78
CA GLN A 166 1.97 -18.82 -9.05
C GLN A 166 3.11 -19.83 -9.08
N THR A 167 3.88 -19.98 -7.99
CA THR A 167 4.94 -21.00 -7.88
C THR A 167 4.35 -22.42 -7.95
N LYS A 168 3.21 -22.64 -7.27
CA LYS A 168 2.50 -23.93 -7.37
C LYS A 168 2.10 -24.25 -8.80
N LYS A 169 1.57 -23.29 -9.57
CA LYS A 169 1.22 -23.46 -10.98
C LYS A 169 2.43 -23.81 -11.87
N LEU A 170 3.63 -23.35 -11.48
CA LEU A 170 4.89 -23.64 -12.16
C LEU A 170 5.55 -24.94 -11.69
N GLY A 171 4.93 -25.69 -10.77
CA GLY A 171 5.48 -26.92 -10.22
C GLY A 171 6.66 -26.72 -9.26
N ILE A 172 6.82 -25.51 -8.73
CA ILE A 172 7.87 -25.17 -7.77
C ILE A 172 7.36 -25.51 -6.38
N THR A 173 8.00 -26.46 -5.71
CA THR A 173 7.58 -26.97 -4.38
C THR A 173 8.40 -26.40 -3.24
N GLU A 174 9.60 -25.91 -3.52
CA GLU A 174 10.51 -25.33 -2.53
C GLU A 174 11.10 -24.04 -3.05
N ALA A 175 11.16 -23.02 -2.21
CA ALA A 175 11.83 -21.74 -2.46
C ALA A 175 12.74 -21.42 -1.27
N GLU A 176 13.99 -21.05 -1.55
CA GLU A 176 14.96 -20.56 -0.58
C GLU A 176 14.87 -19.02 -0.45
#